data_fb2171b0ce242138d7433be8bf83ac3d
#
_entry.id   fb2171b0ce242138d7433be8bf83ac3d
#
_cell.length_a   1.000
_cell.length_b   1.000
_cell.length_c   1.000
_cell.angle_alpha   90.00
_cell.angle_beta   90.00
_cell.angle_gamma   90.00
#
_symmetry.space_group_name_H-M   'P 1'
#
loop_
_entity.id
_entity.type
_entity.pdbx_description
1 polymer ?
#
loop_
_entity_poly.entity_id
_entity_poly.type
_entity_poly.pdbx_seq_one_letter_code
_entity_poly.pdbx_strand_id
1 'polypeptide(L)'
;EQLYKNHSVCNECPIFHTDLVSASFVKYSINSFLATKVTFFNELYDVYRSAGGKNFDALTKIISNDPRVGSTHMQVPGNDGQRGYAGSCFPKDTSALAYFAREILSTPFTQLETSIKINNNLRKR
;
A
#
# COMPACT_ATOMS: atom_id res chain seq x y z
N GLU A 1 2.62 28.61 -4.61
CA GLU A 1 3.02 28.37 -3.21
C GLU A 1 2.32 29.32 -2.26
N GLN A 2 2.40 30.65 -2.49
CA GLN A 2 1.76 31.68 -1.66
C GLN A 2 0.23 31.50 -1.56
N LEU A 3 -0.42 31.14 -2.67
CA LEU A 3 -1.87 30.92 -2.72
C LEU A 3 -2.31 29.76 -1.81
N TYR A 4 -1.56 28.68 -1.81
CA TYR A 4 -1.82 27.53 -0.91
C TYR A 4 -1.61 27.89 0.56
N LYS A 5 -0.54 28.61 0.88
CA LYS A 5 -0.25 29.07 2.25
C LYS A 5 -1.34 29.99 2.79
N ASN A 6 -1.91 30.84 1.94
CA ASN A 6 -2.87 31.86 2.37
C ASN A 6 -4.32 31.40 2.36
N HIS A 7 -4.69 30.32 1.64
CA HIS A 7 -6.07 29.92 1.41
C HIS A 7 -6.36 28.45 1.71
N SER A 8 -5.36 27.69 2.19
CA SER A 8 -5.53 26.30 2.61
C SER A 8 -5.68 26.20 4.12
N VAL A 9 -6.61 25.35 4.58
CA VAL A 9 -6.73 24.96 5.98
C VAL A 9 -5.73 23.85 6.39
N CYS A 10 -4.86 23.46 5.47
CA CYS A 10 -3.81 22.48 5.74
C CYS A 10 -2.69 23.12 6.55
N ASN A 11 -2.16 22.36 7.52
CA ASN A 11 -0.93 22.72 8.21
C ASN A 11 0.22 22.88 7.21
N GLU A 12 1.28 23.56 7.60
CA GLU A 12 2.50 23.71 6.78
C GLU A 12 2.94 22.32 6.29
N CYS A 13 2.99 22.14 4.98
CA CYS A 13 3.47 20.94 4.33
C CYS A 13 4.60 21.27 3.36
N PRO A 14 5.61 20.39 3.22
CA PRO A 14 6.65 20.56 2.22
C PRO A 14 6.05 20.59 0.80
N ILE A 15 6.46 21.56 0.00
CA ILE A 15 6.05 21.65 -1.41
C ILE A 15 7.26 21.28 -2.26
N PHE A 16 7.08 20.29 -3.13
CA PHE A 16 8.11 19.84 -4.05
C PHE A 16 7.71 20.18 -5.49
N HIS A 17 8.63 20.77 -6.23
CA HIS A 17 8.50 21.00 -7.66
C HIS A 17 9.21 19.89 -8.42
N THR A 18 8.51 19.22 -9.34
CA THR A 18 9.07 18.13 -10.14
C THR A 18 8.38 18.05 -11.51
N ASP A 19 8.89 17.22 -12.40
CA ASP A 19 8.28 16.96 -13.69
C ASP A 19 6.99 16.11 -13.56
N LEU A 20 6.20 16.08 -14.63
CA LEU A 20 4.90 15.37 -14.65
C LEU A 20 5.05 13.87 -14.46
N VAL A 21 6.12 13.27 -14.97
CA VAL A 21 6.36 11.82 -14.83
C VAL A 21 6.63 11.51 -13.37
N SER A 22 7.57 12.21 -12.75
CA SER A 22 7.91 12.04 -11.33
C SER A 22 6.70 12.28 -10.42
N ALA A 23 5.92 13.33 -10.66
CA ALA A 23 4.70 13.62 -9.88
C ALA A 23 3.69 12.46 -9.96
N SER A 24 3.48 11.91 -11.16
CA SER A 24 2.60 10.75 -11.36
C SER A 24 3.14 9.52 -10.65
N PHE A 25 4.43 9.24 -10.78
CA PHE A 25 5.07 8.09 -10.12
C PHE A 25 5.01 8.17 -8.60
N VAL A 26 5.14 9.36 -7.99
CA VAL A 26 5.00 9.53 -6.52
C VAL A 26 3.68 8.94 -6.04
N LYS A 27 2.55 9.33 -6.64
CA LYS A 27 1.23 8.86 -6.25
C LYS A 27 1.08 7.34 -6.43
N TYR A 28 1.39 6.84 -7.63
CA TYR A 28 1.24 5.42 -7.94
C TYR A 28 2.19 4.54 -7.11
N SER A 29 3.41 5.01 -6.84
CA SER A 29 4.38 4.28 -6.02
C SER A 29 3.92 4.17 -4.57
N ILE A 30 3.43 5.26 -3.96
CA ILE A 30 2.92 5.23 -2.59
C ILE A 30 1.76 4.26 -2.48
N ASN A 31 0.75 4.35 -3.35
CA ASN A 31 -0.41 3.47 -3.30
C ASN A 31 -0.04 1.99 -3.55
N SER A 32 0.87 1.74 -4.48
CA SER A 32 1.33 0.38 -4.79
C SER A 32 2.16 -0.21 -3.66
N PHE A 33 3.02 0.58 -3.03
CA PHE A 33 3.79 0.16 -1.86
C PHE A 33 2.87 -0.18 -0.67
N LEU A 34 1.89 0.68 -0.38
CA LEU A 34 0.94 0.44 0.71
C LEU A 34 0.05 -0.77 0.44
N ALA A 35 -0.40 -0.96 -0.80
CA ALA A 35 -1.14 -2.15 -1.21
C ALA A 35 -0.30 -3.44 -1.04
N THR A 36 0.98 -3.41 -1.43
CA THR A 36 1.92 -4.51 -1.23
C THR A 36 2.15 -4.77 0.26
N LYS A 37 2.26 -3.72 1.06
CA LYS A 37 2.36 -3.86 2.52
C LYS A 37 1.15 -4.56 3.12
N VAL A 38 -0.07 -4.25 2.66
CA VAL A 38 -1.28 -4.97 3.10
C VAL A 38 -1.19 -6.45 2.78
N THR A 39 -0.78 -6.83 1.56
CA THR A 39 -0.68 -8.25 1.19
C THR A 39 0.41 -8.96 1.97
N PHE A 40 1.56 -8.31 2.21
CA PHE A 40 2.63 -8.84 3.05
C PHE A 40 2.14 -9.19 4.46
N PHE A 41 1.46 -8.26 5.14
CA PHE A 41 0.95 -8.52 6.49
C PHE A 41 -0.17 -9.54 6.53
N ASN A 42 -0.95 -9.68 5.46
CA ASN A 42 -1.95 -10.74 5.34
C ASN A 42 -1.32 -12.14 5.22
N GLU A 43 -0.25 -12.29 4.46
CA GLU A 43 0.49 -13.56 4.38
C GLU A 43 1.28 -13.83 5.67
N LEU A 44 1.91 -12.80 6.25
CA LEU A 44 2.57 -12.90 7.56
C LEU A 44 1.60 -13.36 8.65
N TYR A 45 0.35 -12.92 8.62
CA TYR A 45 -0.69 -13.39 9.53
C TYR A 45 -0.84 -14.92 9.46
N ASP A 46 -0.94 -15.49 8.25
CA ASP A 46 -1.10 -16.94 8.07
C ASP A 46 0.15 -17.70 8.59
N VAL A 47 1.35 -17.22 8.27
CA VAL A 47 2.61 -17.80 8.74
C VAL A 47 2.69 -17.74 10.28
N TYR A 48 2.40 -16.58 10.86
CA TYR A 48 2.42 -16.39 12.31
C TYR A 48 1.42 -17.30 13.03
N ARG A 49 0.21 -17.42 12.49
CA ARG A 49 -0.82 -18.34 13.05
C ARG A 49 -0.39 -19.79 12.94
N SER A 50 0.18 -20.20 11.82
CA SER A 50 0.71 -21.56 11.60
C SER A 50 1.87 -21.91 12.53
N ALA A 51 2.66 -20.91 12.92
CA ALA A 51 3.73 -21.05 13.90
C ALA A 51 3.24 -21.09 15.37
N GLY A 52 1.92 -21.03 15.59
CA GLY A 52 1.32 -21.04 16.95
C GLY A 52 1.12 -19.65 17.56
N GLY A 53 1.33 -18.60 16.81
CA GLY A 53 1.11 -17.22 17.26
C GLY A 53 -0.36 -16.93 17.58
N LYS A 54 -0.64 -16.26 18.71
CA LYS A 54 -2.02 -16.06 19.19
C LYS A 54 -2.53 -14.63 19.02
N ASN A 55 -1.66 -13.65 19.07
CA ASN A 55 -2.04 -12.23 19.08
C ASN A 55 -1.27 -11.46 17.99
N PHE A 56 -1.86 -11.39 16.80
CA PHE A 56 -1.26 -10.70 15.66
C PHE A 56 -1.23 -9.18 15.84
N ASP A 57 -2.22 -8.59 16.52
CA ASP A 57 -2.27 -7.16 16.78
C ASP A 57 -1.11 -6.73 17.70
N ALA A 58 -0.78 -7.54 18.71
CA ALA A 58 0.39 -7.28 19.54
C ALA A 58 1.68 -7.37 18.74
N LEU A 59 1.81 -8.35 17.83
CA LEU A 59 2.96 -8.47 16.94
C LEU A 59 3.11 -7.22 16.05
N THR A 60 2.04 -6.81 15.36
CA THR A 60 2.10 -5.64 14.47
C THR A 60 2.37 -4.36 15.23
N LYS A 61 1.86 -4.22 16.46
CA LYS A 61 2.16 -3.09 17.34
C LYS A 61 3.66 -3.02 17.71
N ILE A 62 4.30 -4.16 17.94
CA ILE A 62 5.75 -4.21 18.19
C ILE A 62 6.51 -3.82 16.92
N ILE A 63 6.16 -4.39 15.78
CA ILE A 63 6.77 -4.08 14.48
C ILE A 63 6.63 -2.59 14.13
N SER A 64 5.51 -1.98 14.48
CA SER A 64 5.25 -0.56 14.19
C SER A 64 6.17 0.42 14.94
N ASN A 65 6.90 -0.04 15.97
CA ASN A 65 7.90 0.78 16.65
C ASN A 65 9.17 0.97 15.80
N ASP A 66 9.38 0.18 14.75
CA ASP A 66 10.43 0.44 13.78
C ASP A 66 9.95 1.53 12.80
N PRO A 67 10.57 2.75 12.81
CA PRO A 67 10.12 3.85 11.96
C PRO A 67 10.26 3.56 10.46
N ARG A 68 11.10 2.61 10.08
CA ARG A 68 11.26 2.19 8.68
C ARG A 68 10.04 1.43 8.18
N VAL A 69 9.29 0.79 9.07
CA VAL A 69 8.07 0.05 8.73
C VAL A 69 6.84 0.96 8.83
N GLY A 70 6.77 1.80 9.86
CA GLY A 70 5.63 2.65 10.16
C GLY A 70 4.42 1.88 10.68
N SER A 71 3.37 2.59 11.10
CA SER A 71 2.25 2.04 11.87
C SER A 71 0.99 1.72 11.06
N THR A 72 0.96 2.00 9.77
CA THR A 72 -0.25 1.86 8.94
C THR A 72 -0.24 0.62 8.05
N HIS A 73 -1.41 0.18 7.59
CA HIS A 73 -1.60 -0.88 6.58
C HIS A 73 -1.11 -2.27 7.01
N MET A 74 -1.14 -2.57 8.31
CA MET A 74 -0.71 -3.86 8.87
C MET A 74 -1.86 -4.65 9.51
N GLN A 75 -3.05 -4.07 9.60
CA GLN A 75 -4.19 -4.68 10.27
C GLN A 75 -4.77 -5.83 9.44
N VAL A 76 -5.04 -6.97 10.11
CA VAL A 76 -5.65 -8.17 9.51
C VAL A 76 -6.71 -8.73 10.46
N PRO A 77 -8.01 -8.77 10.09
CA PRO A 77 -8.56 -8.21 8.85
C PRO A 77 -8.51 -6.69 8.80
N GLY A 78 -8.74 -6.11 7.62
CA GLY A 78 -8.84 -4.65 7.44
C GLY A 78 -10.07 -4.03 8.10
N ASN A 79 -10.22 -2.71 7.98
CA ASN A 79 -11.34 -1.96 8.59
C ASN A 79 -12.73 -2.37 8.04
N ASP A 80 -12.77 -2.97 6.86
CA ASP A 80 -13.99 -3.53 6.25
C ASP A 80 -14.30 -4.96 6.73
N GLY A 81 -13.55 -5.48 7.70
CA GLY A 81 -13.67 -6.84 8.23
C GLY A 81 -13.16 -7.93 7.28
N GLN A 82 -12.56 -7.58 6.16
CA GLN A 82 -12.06 -8.53 5.17
C GLN A 82 -10.53 -8.49 5.06
N ARG A 83 -9.97 -9.54 4.50
CA ARG A 83 -8.54 -9.63 4.23
C ARG A 83 -8.18 -8.94 2.92
N GLY A 84 -6.92 -8.51 2.81
CA GLY A 84 -6.44 -7.80 1.63
C GLY A 84 -6.91 -6.33 1.58
N TYR A 85 -6.66 -5.68 0.46
CA TYR A 85 -7.06 -4.30 0.22
C TYR A 85 -8.24 -4.21 -0.76
N ALA A 86 -9.05 -3.17 -0.58
CA ALA A 86 -10.17 -2.81 -1.45
C ALA A 86 -10.27 -1.27 -1.60
N GLY A 87 -11.46 -0.80 -1.90
CA GLY A 87 -11.74 0.60 -2.13
C GLY A 87 -11.46 1.04 -3.57
N SER A 88 -11.57 2.33 -3.83
CA SER A 88 -11.47 2.90 -5.18
C SER A 88 -10.02 3.15 -5.63
N CYS A 89 -9.08 3.32 -4.70
CA CYS A 89 -7.72 3.77 -5.01
C CYS A 89 -6.75 2.61 -5.24
N PHE A 90 -6.56 1.74 -4.25
CA PHE A 90 -5.54 0.69 -4.33
C PHE A 90 -5.72 -0.27 -5.51
N PRO A 91 -6.90 -0.87 -5.73
CA PRO A 91 -7.08 -1.76 -6.88
C PRO A 91 -6.85 -1.06 -8.22
N LYS A 92 -7.33 0.16 -8.36
CA LYS A 92 -7.17 0.95 -9.58
C LYS A 92 -5.72 1.34 -9.83
N ASP A 93 -5.04 1.91 -8.83
CA ASP A 93 -3.69 2.45 -9.00
C ASP A 93 -2.65 1.35 -9.16
N THR A 94 -2.78 0.22 -8.43
CA THR A 94 -1.90 -0.94 -8.61
C THR A 94 -2.04 -1.56 -9.98
N SER A 95 -3.28 -1.77 -10.46
CA SER A 95 -3.54 -2.34 -11.78
C SER A 95 -3.06 -1.41 -12.90
N ALA A 96 -3.26 -0.09 -12.76
CA ALA A 96 -2.80 0.88 -13.75
C ALA A 96 -1.28 0.91 -13.86
N LEU A 97 -0.57 0.93 -12.73
CA LEU A 97 0.90 0.92 -12.73
C LEU A 97 1.46 -0.40 -13.28
N ALA A 98 0.89 -1.54 -12.88
CA ALA A 98 1.32 -2.85 -13.38
C ALA A 98 1.10 -2.98 -14.90
N TYR A 99 -0.07 -2.56 -15.40
CA TYR A 99 -0.38 -2.53 -16.83
C TYR A 99 0.59 -1.62 -17.60
N PHE A 100 0.78 -0.39 -17.14
CA PHE A 100 1.69 0.57 -17.76
C PHE A 100 3.12 0.03 -17.85
N ALA A 101 3.62 -0.55 -16.76
CA ALA A 101 4.95 -1.13 -16.71
C ALA A 101 5.11 -2.29 -17.71
N ARG A 102 4.16 -3.21 -17.76
CA ARG A 102 4.22 -4.39 -18.62
C ARG A 102 3.94 -4.06 -20.08
N GLU A 103 2.79 -3.44 -20.36
CA GLU A 103 2.26 -3.33 -21.73
C GLU A 103 2.80 -2.11 -22.47
N ILE A 104 3.12 -1.02 -21.76
CA ILE A 104 3.60 0.21 -22.40
C ILE A 104 5.11 0.32 -22.35
N LEU A 105 5.73 -0.01 -21.21
CA LEU A 105 7.17 0.13 -21.02
C LEU A 105 7.95 -1.17 -21.30
N SER A 106 7.27 -2.29 -21.49
CA SER A 106 7.90 -3.62 -21.61
C SER A 106 8.86 -3.93 -20.45
N THR A 107 8.55 -3.41 -19.27
CA THR A 107 9.33 -3.53 -18.03
C THR A 107 8.42 -4.03 -16.90
N PRO A 108 8.17 -5.35 -16.78
CA PRO A 108 7.22 -5.89 -15.81
C PRO A 108 7.58 -5.54 -14.38
N PHE A 109 6.60 -5.09 -13.60
CA PHE A 109 6.74 -4.86 -12.16
C PHE A 109 6.25 -6.11 -11.41
N THR A 110 7.05 -7.18 -11.46
CA THR A 110 6.69 -8.53 -11.00
C THR A 110 6.21 -8.57 -9.55
N GLN A 111 6.84 -7.81 -8.65
CA GLN A 111 6.41 -7.75 -7.25
C GLN A 111 5.00 -7.18 -7.12
N LEU A 112 4.67 -6.12 -7.84
CA LEU A 112 3.35 -5.52 -7.83
C LEU A 112 2.29 -6.45 -8.41
N GLU A 113 2.59 -7.12 -9.52
CA GLU A 113 1.71 -8.12 -10.14
C GLU A 113 1.42 -9.29 -9.19
N THR A 114 2.44 -9.75 -8.46
CA THR A 114 2.29 -10.80 -7.45
C THR A 114 1.40 -10.31 -6.29
N SER A 115 1.60 -9.08 -5.83
CA SER A 115 0.76 -8.47 -4.80
C SER A 115 -0.71 -8.38 -5.23
N ILE A 116 -0.99 -7.97 -6.47
CA ILE A 116 -2.34 -7.95 -7.03
C ILE A 116 -2.96 -9.36 -7.03
N LYS A 117 -2.20 -10.38 -7.46
CA LYS A 117 -2.66 -11.77 -7.47
C LYS A 117 -2.99 -12.28 -6.07
N ILE A 118 -2.13 -12.01 -5.09
CA ILE A 118 -2.36 -12.36 -3.69
C ILE A 118 -3.64 -11.69 -3.19
N ASN A 119 -3.80 -10.39 -3.43
CA ASN A 119 -4.99 -9.64 -3.02
C ASN A 119 -6.28 -10.24 -3.61
N ASN A 120 -6.26 -10.55 -4.91
CA ASN A 120 -7.42 -11.16 -5.58
C ASN A 120 -7.79 -12.52 -4.97
N ASN A 121 -6.82 -13.31 -4.54
CA ASN A 121 -7.07 -14.58 -3.86
C ASN A 121 -7.63 -14.38 -2.44
N LEU A 122 -7.15 -13.37 -1.71
CA LEU A 122 -7.66 -13.02 -0.38
C LEU A 122 -9.12 -12.54 -0.41
N ARG A 123 -9.50 -11.81 -1.47
CA ARG A 123 -10.85 -11.23 -1.63
C ARG A 123 -11.89 -12.18 -2.21
N LYS A 124 -11.49 -13.34 -2.73
CA LYS A 124 -12.41 -14.36 -3.26
C LYS A 124 -12.92 -15.34 -2.20
N ARG A 125 -12.43 -15.26 -0.98
CA ARG A 125 -12.77 -16.19 0.11
C ARG A 125 -13.90 -15.69 0.97
#